data_e163cdd17e6650c295d793fa2a0c29f6
#
_entry.id   e163cdd17e6650c295d793fa2a0c29f6
#
_cell.length_a   1.000
_cell.length_b   1.000
_cell.length_c   1.000
_cell.angle_alpha   90.00
_cell.angle_beta   90.00
_cell.angle_gamma   90.00
#
_symmetry.space_group_name_H-M   'P 1'
#
loop_
_entity.id
_entity.type
_entity.pdbx_description
1 polymer ?
#
loop_
_entity_poly.entity_id
_entity_poly.type
_entity_poly.pdbx_seq_one_letter_code
_entity_poly.pdbx_strand_id
1 'polypeptide(L)'
;MIIIPDIHGRTFWKDVVRGRENEKIIFLGDYLDPYPDEGLPEGKHRTYEEVAKIQLSAIQNLNEIIEFKKAHMDSVILLIGNHDAGYMFNDTGICKSRHDHTHHETIYHIFRDNFDLFQIAHEEFINDKRYIFSHAGLSKEWMIDVHDYFGYEINLDNIVDVANQLFKEKNSMFIYNLGDIDSARSRYSFDPYGSVVWADVSEWLYEYTGGQKLTNYAFQVFGHTQLIDKPLITKDIACLDTRRGFLINDEGIICELDDTPCISGLKGIKPSFVR
;
A
#
# COMPACT_ATOMS: atom_id res chain seq x y z
N MET A 1 -16.63 3.95 7.16
CA MET A 1 -15.44 3.10 6.88
C MET A 1 -14.19 3.96 6.96
N ILE A 2 -13.17 3.52 7.69
CA ILE A 2 -11.91 4.25 7.91
C ILE A 2 -10.82 3.66 7.03
N ILE A 3 -10.02 4.53 6.41
CA ILE A 3 -8.89 4.15 5.56
C ILE A 3 -7.62 4.69 6.20
N ILE A 4 -6.66 3.80 6.42
CA ILE A 4 -5.33 4.10 6.94
C ILE A 4 -4.32 3.85 5.81
N PRO A 5 -3.74 4.91 5.23
CA PRO A 5 -2.70 4.74 4.22
C PRO A 5 -1.36 4.31 4.83
N ASP A 6 -0.31 4.41 4.07
CA ASP A 6 1.05 3.97 4.35
C ASP A 6 1.55 4.32 5.75
N ILE A 7 1.92 3.32 6.51
CA ILE A 7 2.28 3.42 7.93
C ILE A 7 3.76 3.79 8.12
N HIS A 8 4.67 3.07 7.50
CA HIS A 8 6.12 3.26 7.64
C HIS A 8 6.57 3.48 9.10
N GLY A 9 6.08 2.63 10.01
CA GLY A 9 6.40 2.70 11.44
C GLY A 9 5.67 3.79 12.23
N ARG A 10 4.86 4.65 11.59
CA ARG A 10 4.12 5.74 12.25
C ARG A 10 2.94 5.20 13.06
N THR A 11 2.61 5.90 14.14
CA THR A 11 1.55 5.48 15.08
C THR A 11 0.27 6.29 14.98
N PHE A 12 0.13 7.17 13.98
CA PHE A 12 -1.06 8.03 13.81
C PHE A 12 -2.37 7.23 13.72
N TRP A 13 -2.30 6.00 13.22
CA TRP A 13 -3.47 5.13 13.09
C TRP A 13 -4.18 4.90 14.44
N LYS A 14 -3.43 4.89 15.57
CA LYS A 14 -3.98 4.70 16.90
C LYS A 14 -4.95 5.82 17.30
N ASP A 15 -4.63 7.05 16.92
CA ASP A 15 -5.50 8.20 17.17
C ASP A 15 -6.70 8.19 16.22
N VAL A 16 -6.49 7.77 14.97
CA VAL A 16 -7.55 7.64 13.95
C VAL A 16 -8.61 6.64 14.34
N VAL A 17 -8.22 5.46 14.87
CA VAL A 17 -9.16 4.39 15.21
C VAL A 17 -9.76 4.51 16.61
N ARG A 18 -9.23 5.39 17.45
CA ARG A 18 -9.68 5.54 18.84
C ARG A 18 -11.17 5.88 18.92
N GLY A 19 -11.93 5.02 19.61
CA GLY A 19 -13.39 5.15 19.75
C GLY A 19 -14.18 4.78 18.50
N ARG A 20 -13.50 4.22 17.48
CA ARG A 20 -14.07 3.81 16.19
C ARG A 20 -13.75 2.35 15.85
N GLU A 21 -13.34 1.57 16.83
CA GLU A 21 -12.85 0.19 16.67
C GLU A 21 -13.90 -0.76 16.12
N ASN A 22 -15.19 -0.36 16.19
CA ASN A 22 -16.32 -1.11 15.64
C ASN A 22 -16.65 -0.73 14.18
N GLU A 23 -16.02 0.31 13.63
CA GLU A 23 -16.16 0.64 12.21
C GLU A 23 -15.31 -0.30 11.35
N LYS A 24 -15.64 -0.40 10.06
CA LYS A 24 -14.75 -1.07 9.13
C LYS A 24 -13.50 -0.22 8.91
N ILE A 25 -12.33 -0.81 9.09
CA ILE A 25 -11.02 -0.16 9.01
C ILE A 25 -10.15 -0.90 8.01
N ILE A 26 -9.62 -0.20 7.02
CA ILE A 26 -8.76 -0.77 5.98
C ILE A 26 -7.39 -0.10 6.05
N PHE A 27 -6.36 -0.89 6.30
CA PHE A 27 -4.97 -0.47 6.18
C PHE A 27 -4.49 -0.77 4.77
N LEU A 28 -3.89 0.21 4.10
CA LEU A 28 -3.45 0.07 2.71
C LEU A 28 -2.04 -0.51 2.54
N GLY A 29 -1.35 -0.86 3.64
CA GLY A 29 -0.03 -1.49 3.60
C GLY A 29 1.11 -0.57 4.01
N ASP A 30 2.33 -1.00 3.66
CA ASP A 30 3.58 -0.33 3.98
C ASP A 30 3.74 -0.06 5.49
N TYR A 31 3.68 -1.12 6.29
CA TYR A 31 3.80 -1.03 7.76
C TYR A 31 5.23 -0.71 8.20
N LEU A 32 6.22 -1.15 7.43
CA LEU A 32 7.64 -1.16 7.76
C LEU A 32 8.45 -0.10 7.00
N ASP A 33 9.77 -0.18 7.13
CA ASP A 33 10.74 0.66 6.44
C ASP A 33 10.52 2.15 6.65
N PRO A 34 10.58 2.64 7.92
CA PRO A 34 10.39 4.04 8.24
C PRO A 34 11.39 4.94 7.51
N TYR A 35 10.99 6.17 7.25
CA TYR A 35 11.87 7.19 6.69
C TYR A 35 12.92 7.61 7.72
N PRO A 36 14.22 7.37 7.47
CA PRO A 36 15.24 7.53 8.51
C PRO A 36 15.35 8.96 9.02
N ASP A 37 15.14 9.95 8.18
CA ASP A 37 15.32 11.36 8.53
C ASP A 37 14.01 12.14 8.69
N GLU A 38 12.88 11.42 8.77
CA GLU A 38 11.58 12.06 8.95
C GLU A 38 11.53 12.91 10.23
N GLY A 39 11.03 14.14 10.09
CA GLY A 39 10.91 15.08 11.20
C GLY A 39 12.21 15.82 11.56
N LEU A 40 13.32 15.55 10.88
CA LEU A 40 14.55 16.32 11.05
C LEU A 40 14.59 17.57 10.15
N PRO A 41 15.32 18.62 10.56
CA PRO A 41 15.61 19.75 9.68
C PRO A 41 16.38 19.30 8.43
N GLU A 42 16.23 20.05 7.34
CA GLU A 42 16.93 19.79 6.08
C GLU A 42 18.46 19.66 6.29
N GLY A 43 19.06 18.62 5.70
CA GLY A 43 20.49 18.32 5.82
C GLY A 43 20.92 17.71 7.16
N LYS A 44 19.98 17.38 8.04
CA LYS A 44 20.25 16.59 9.23
C LYS A 44 19.92 15.12 8.99
N HIS A 45 20.77 14.25 9.53
CA HIS A 45 20.63 12.80 9.40
C HIS A 45 20.71 12.17 10.78
N ARG A 46 19.93 11.10 10.97
CA ARG A 46 20.03 10.26 12.17
C ARG A 46 21.31 9.44 12.14
N THR A 47 21.84 9.19 13.32
CA THR A 47 22.91 8.22 13.51
C THR A 47 22.40 6.80 13.23
N TYR A 48 23.32 5.88 13.00
CA TYR A 48 22.98 4.47 12.77
C TYR A 48 22.19 3.87 13.93
N GLU A 49 22.53 4.20 15.17
CA GLU A 49 21.82 3.75 16.36
C GLU A 49 20.37 4.29 16.44
N GLU A 50 20.17 5.54 16.04
CA GLU A 50 18.82 6.14 15.98
C GLU A 50 17.98 5.49 14.89
N VAL A 51 18.55 5.21 13.72
CA VAL A 51 17.86 4.47 12.64
C VAL A 51 17.49 3.08 13.12
N ALA A 52 18.37 2.33 13.77
CA ALA A 52 18.08 1.02 14.31
C ALA A 52 16.91 1.06 15.32
N LYS A 53 16.84 2.09 16.16
CA LYS A 53 15.74 2.26 17.12
C LYS A 53 14.39 2.49 16.45
N ILE A 54 14.33 3.32 15.39
CA ILE A 54 13.07 3.54 14.67
C ILE A 54 12.63 2.30 13.89
N GLN A 55 13.55 1.49 13.38
CA GLN A 55 13.24 0.20 12.77
C GLN A 55 12.62 -0.77 13.79
N LEU A 56 13.24 -0.91 14.97
CA LEU A 56 12.66 -1.72 16.05
C LEU A 56 11.28 -1.23 16.47
N SER A 57 11.09 0.09 16.52
CA SER A 57 9.77 0.68 16.84
C SER A 57 8.75 0.39 15.74
N ALA A 58 9.15 0.35 14.47
CA ALA A 58 8.28 -0.04 13.37
C ALA A 58 7.85 -1.50 13.46
N ILE A 59 8.76 -2.40 13.84
CA ILE A 59 8.45 -3.82 14.07
C ILE A 59 7.46 -3.98 15.24
N GLN A 60 7.66 -3.25 16.32
CA GLN A 60 6.70 -3.25 17.44
C GLN A 60 5.33 -2.75 16.99
N ASN A 61 5.29 -1.66 16.22
CA ASN A 61 4.04 -1.10 15.69
C ASN A 61 3.31 -2.08 14.77
N LEU A 62 4.03 -2.84 13.92
CA LEU A 62 3.44 -3.92 13.11
C LEU A 62 2.77 -4.98 14.00
N ASN A 63 3.44 -5.42 15.07
CA ASN A 63 2.85 -6.38 16.01
C ASN A 63 1.57 -5.82 16.66
N GLU A 64 1.55 -4.55 17.03
CA GLU A 64 0.37 -3.91 17.60
C GLU A 64 -0.80 -3.84 16.59
N ILE A 65 -0.52 -3.59 15.31
CA ILE A 65 -1.52 -3.65 14.23
C ILE A 65 -2.05 -5.07 14.05
N ILE A 66 -1.18 -6.07 14.09
CA ILE A 66 -1.57 -7.48 14.02
C ILE A 66 -2.48 -7.86 15.20
N GLU A 67 -2.13 -7.48 16.42
CA GLU A 67 -2.97 -7.74 17.60
C GLU A 67 -4.30 -6.97 17.52
N PHE A 68 -4.29 -5.74 17.00
CA PHE A 68 -5.51 -5.00 16.73
C PHE A 68 -6.41 -5.72 15.71
N LYS A 69 -5.84 -6.25 14.62
CA LYS A 69 -6.58 -7.11 13.67
C LYS A 69 -7.16 -8.34 14.34
N LYS A 70 -6.39 -9.05 15.17
CA LYS A 70 -6.87 -10.24 15.89
C LYS A 70 -8.03 -9.94 16.83
N ALA A 71 -8.01 -8.78 17.48
CA ALA A 71 -9.10 -8.33 18.34
C ALA A 71 -10.36 -7.91 17.56
N HIS A 72 -10.23 -7.58 16.28
CA HIS A 72 -11.28 -7.01 15.43
C HIS A 72 -11.35 -7.71 14.06
N MET A 73 -11.39 -9.06 14.06
CA MET A 73 -11.23 -9.90 12.87
C MET A 73 -12.17 -9.55 11.71
N ASP A 74 -13.43 -9.19 12.01
CA ASP A 74 -14.45 -8.96 10.99
C ASP A 74 -14.48 -7.52 10.47
N SER A 75 -13.92 -6.57 11.22
CA SER A 75 -13.98 -5.15 10.89
C SER A 75 -12.67 -4.55 10.39
N VAL A 76 -11.53 -5.15 10.71
CA VAL A 76 -10.20 -4.66 10.28
C VAL A 76 -9.70 -5.48 9.10
N ILE A 77 -9.26 -4.80 8.05
CA ILE A 77 -8.65 -5.37 6.84
C ILE A 77 -7.19 -4.89 6.79
N LEU A 78 -6.27 -5.83 6.59
CA LEU A 78 -4.85 -5.52 6.41
C LEU A 78 -4.43 -5.85 4.97
N LEU A 79 -4.12 -4.83 4.17
CA LEU A 79 -3.49 -5.01 2.87
C LEU A 79 -1.98 -4.97 3.02
N ILE A 80 -1.24 -5.55 2.08
CA ILE A 80 0.22 -5.45 2.04
C ILE A 80 0.67 -4.41 1.02
N GLY A 81 1.77 -3.72 1.33
CA GLY A 81 2.46 -2.83 0.41
C GLY A 81 3.78 -3.43 -0.10
N ASN A 82 4.47 -2.68 -0.95
CA ASN A 82 5.75 -3.12 -1.53
C ASN A 82 6.85 -3.24 -0.48
N HIS A 83 6.82 -2.43 0.59
CA HIS A 83 7.77 -2.54 1.70
C HIS A 83 7.51 -3.75 2.60
N ASP A 84 6.28 -4.25 2.64
CA ASP A 84 5.91 -5.44 3.41
C ASP A 84 6.20 -6.72 2.62
N ALA A 85 5.93 -6.70 1.32
CA ALA A 85 6.01 -7.85 0.44
C ALA A 85 7.41 -8.48 0.39
N GLY A 86 8.47 -7.67 0.40
CA GLY A 86 9.84 -8.14 0.43
C GLY A 86 10.15 -9.04 1.63
N TYR A 87 9.59 -8.72 2.79
CA TYR A 87 9.71 -9.54 3.99
C TYR A 87 8.75 -10.74 3.94
N MET A 88 7.50 -10.50 3.63
CA MET A 88 6.45 -11.53 3.66
C MET A 88 6.75 -12.71 2.74
N PHE A 89 7.28 -12.46 1.55
CA PHE A 89 7.64 -13.48 0.58
C PHE A 89 9.10 -13.94 0.70
N ASN A 90 9.86 -13.42 1.66
CA ASN A 90 11.29 -13.66 1.82
C ASN A 90 12.09 -13.37 0.53
N ASP A 91 11.75 -12.27 -0.13
CA ASP A 91 12.32 -11.89 -1.41
C ASP A 91 12.72 -10.41 -1.41
N THR A 92 14.00 -10.15 -1.14
CA THR A 92 14.56 -8.80 -1.05
C THR A 92 14.57 -8.05 -2.39
N GLY A 93 14.35 -8.74 -3.51
CA GLY A 93 14.25 -8.14 -4.83
C GLY A 93 12.97 -7.30 -5.01
N ILE A 94 11.94 -7.58 -4.24
CA ILE A 94 10.68 -6.84 -4.30
C ILE A 94 10.83 -5.43 -3.72
N CYS A 95 11.42 -5.31 -2.52
CA CYS A 95 11.64 -4.01 -1.88
C CYS A 95 12.98 -3.42 -2.32
N LYS A 96 12.93 -2.30 -3.04
CA LYS A 96 14.12 -1.68 -3.65
C LYS A 96 14.74 -0.56 -2.80
N SER A 97 14.15 -0.18 -1.67
CA SER A 97 14.63 0.92 -0.82
C SER A 97 14.33 0.69 0.66
N ARG A 98 15.19 1.20 1.52
CA ARG A 98 15.03 1.24 2.99
C ARG A 98 14.83 -0.11 3.69
N HIS A 99 15.03 -1.24 3.00
CA HIS A 99 14.85 -2.58 3.55
C HIS A 99 15.73 -2.82 4.77
N ASP A 100 15.14 -3.27 5.88
CA ASP A 100 15.86 -3.60 7.11
C ASP A 100 16.50 -5.00 7.02
N HIS A 101 17.69 -5.06 6.46
CA HIS A 101 18.45 -6.32 6.35
C HIS A 101 18.82 -6.90 7.71
N THR A 102 18.91 -6.08 8.75
CA THR A 102 19.32 -6.54 10.10
C THR A 102 18.23 -7.37 10.75
N HIS A 103 16.98 -6.98 10.59
CA HIS A 103 15.84 -7.65 11.22
C HIS A 103 14.99 -8.44 10.23
N HIS A 104 15.48 -8.66 9.00
CA HIS A 104 14.73 -9.33 7.93
C HIS A 104 14.10 -10.65 8.39
N GLU A 105 14.88 -11.56 8.97
CA GLU A 105 14.41 -12.86 9.46
C GLU A 105 13.32 -12.71 10.53
N THR A 106 13.48 -11.77 11.45
CA THR A 106 12.48 -11.52 12.50
C THR A 106 11.16 -11.06 11.87
N ILE A 107 11.22 -10.12 10.92
CA ILE A 107 10.06 -9.58 10.23
C ILE A 107 9.40 -10.65 9.36
N TYR A 108 10.20 -11.44 8.63
CA TYR A 108 9.71 -12.58 7.86
C TYR A 108 8.91 -13.55 8.73
N HIS A 109 9.42 -13.91 9.93
CA HIS A 109 8.70 -14.77 10.84
C HIS A 109 7.38 -14.17 11.35
N ILE A 110 7.34 -12.86 11.63
CA ILE A 110 6.11 -12.17 12.00
C ILE A 110 5.06 -12.30 10.89
N PHE A 111 5.41 -12.02 9.64
CA PHE A 111 4.49 -12.17 8.51
C PHE A 111 4.10 -13.60 8.24
N ARG A 112 5.05 -14.53 8.25
CA ARG A 112 4.79 -15.98 8.05
C ARG A 112 3.77 -16.53 9.05
N ASP A 113 3.94 -16.20 10.33
CA ASP A 113 3.11 -16.71 11.41
C ASP A 113 1.71 -16.04 11.47
N ASN A 114 1.53 -14.94 10.75
CA ASN A 114 0.29 -14.17 10.66
C ASN A 114 -0.21 -14.00 9.21
N PHE A 115 0.28 -14.77 8.25
CA PHE A 115 0.03 -14.59 6.83
C PHE A 115 -1.46 -14.49 6.48
N ASP A 116 -2.28 -15.32 7.08
CA ASP A 116 -3.72 -15.40 6.81
C ASP A 116 -4.52 -14.17 7.29
N LEU A 117 -3.88 -13.26 8.03
CA LEU A 117 -4.50 -11.98 8.43
C LEU A 117 -4.42 -10.91 7.33
N PHE A 118 -3.58 -11.12 6.33
CA PHE A 118 -3.31 -10.17 5.26
C PHE A 118 -3.94 -10.59 3.94
N GLN A 119 -4.15 -9.60 3.08
CA GLN A 119 -4.59 -9.80 1.71
C GLN A 119 -3.97 -8.73 0.80
N ILE A 120 -4.05 -8.91 -0.53
CA ILE A 120 -3.46 -7.98 -1.49
C ILE A 120 -4.44 -6.94 -1.99
N ALA A 121 -5.73 -7.27 -1.99
CA ALA A 121 -6.81 -6.37 -2.39
C ALA A 121 -8.08 -6.67 -1.60
N HIS A 122 -8.95 -5.68 -1.50
CA HIS A 122 -10.27 -5.78 -0.86
C HIS A 122 -11.30 -5.03 -1.68
N GLU A 123 -12.56 -5.44 -1.62
CA GLU A 123 -13.64 -4.71 -2.26
C GLU A 123 -14.83 -4.49 -1.34
N GLU A 124 -15.51 -3.37 -1.56
CA GLU A 124 -16.73 -2.99 -0.86
C GLU A 124 -17.71 -2.34 -1.83
N PHE A 125 -18.99 -2.47 -1.53
CA PHE A 125 -20.03 -1.76 -2.22
C PHE A 125 -20.62 -0.69 -1.30
N ILE A 126 -20.57 0.57 -1.74
CA ILE A 126 -21.11 1.71 -1.03
C ILE A 126 -22.08 2.40 -1.98
N ASN A 127 -23.36 2.46 -1.61
CA ASN A 127 -24.40 3.09 -2.42
C ASN A 127 -24.38 2.58 -3.88
N ASP A 128 -24.40 1.25 -4.05
CA ASP A 128 -24.34 0.52 -5.33
C ASP A 128 -23.08 0.78 -6.19
N LYS A 129 -22.13 1.53 -5.69
CA LYS A 129 -20.84 1.75 -6.33
C LYS A 129 -19.79 0.82 -5.75
N ARG A 130 -19.07 0.12 -6.61
CA ARG A 130 -17.94 -0.75 -6.24
C ARG A 130 -16.70 0.06 -5.93
N TYR A 131 -16.09 -0.21 -4.78
CA TYR A 131 -14.81 0.33 -4.35
C TYR A 131 -13.81 -0.81 -4.26
N ILE A 132 -12.64 -0.64 -4.88
CA ILE A 132 -11.53 -1.59 -4.77
C ILE A 132 -10.40 -0.90 -4.01
N PHE A 133 -9.90 -1.58 -2.99
CA PHE A 133 -8.79 -1.15 -2.14
C PHE A 133 -7.59 -2.04 -2.42
N SER A 134 -6.45 -1.45 -2.67
CA SER A 134 -5.16 -2.13 -2.81
C SER A 134 -4.06 -1.16 -2.41
N HIS A 135 -2.81 -1.61 -2.38
CA HIS A 135 -1.73 -0.70 -2.00
C HIS A 135 -1.45 0.36 -3.08
N ALA A 136 -1.31 -0.04 -4.34
CA ALA A 136 -0.94 0.87 -5.43
C ALA A 136 -1.95 0.94 -6.59
N GLY A 137 -3.05 0.19 -6.52
CA GLY A 137 -4.07 0.09 -7.55
C GLY A 137 -3.95 -1.18 -8.38
N LEU A 138 -5.07 -1.63 -8.95
CA LEU A 138 -5.15 -2.75 -9.87
C LEU A 138 -5.33 -2.19 -11.28
N SER A 139 -4.31 -2.32 -12.13
CA SER A 139 -4.34 -1.81 -13.48
C SER A 139 -4.87 -2.85 -14.49
N LYS A 140 -5.35 -2.35 -15.62
CA LYS A 140 -5.78 -3.21 -16.72
C LYS A 140 -4.60 -4.02 -17.30
N GLU A 141 -3.43 -3.41 -17.44
CA GLU A 141 -2.24 -4.07 -17.97
C GLU A 141 -1.76 -5.16 -17.01
N TRP A 142 -1.71 -4.88 -15.70
CA TRP A 142 -1.40 -5.92 -14.71
C TRP A 142 -2.37 -7.12 -14.82
N MET A 143 -3.65 -6.86 -15.09
CA MET A 143 -4.65 -7.93 -15.30
C MET A 143 -4.33 -8.77 -16.55
N ILE A 144 -3.87 -8.13 -17.63
CA ILE A 144 -3.45 -8.82 -18.85
C ILE A 144 -2.22 -9.68 -18.57
N ASP A 145 -1.22 -9.14 -17.88
CA ASP A 145 -0.02 -9.87 -17.51
C ASP A 145 -0.31 -11.08 -16.62
N VAL A 146 -1.19 -10.92 -15.64
CA VAL A 146 -1.64 -12.03 -14.79
C VAL A 146 -2.27 -13.14 -15.63
N HIS A 147 -3.09 -12.81 -16.63
CA HIS A 147 -3.66 -13.78 -17.56
C HIS A 147 -2.55 -14.49 -18.36
N ASP A 148 -1.66 -13.72 -18.96
CA ASP A 148 -0.66 -14.23 -19.90
C ASP A 148 0.44 -15.06 -19.20
N TYR A 149 0.89 -14.66 -18.04
CA TYR A 149 1.97 -15.33 -17.32
C TYR A 149 1.49 -16.44 -16.38
N PHE A 150 0.32 -16.29 -15.75
CA PHE A 150 -0.18 -17.27 -14.78
C PHE A 150 -1.35 -18.10 -15.30
N GLY A 151 -1.91 -17.75 -16.47
CA GLY A 151 -3.00 -18.50 -17.10
C GLY A 151 -4.34 -18.37 -16.36
N TYR A 152 -4.51 -17.35 -15.51
CA TYR A 152 -5.78 -17.11 -14.83
C TYR A 152 -6.79 -16.47 -15.78
N GLU A 153 -8.02 -16.97 -15.75
CA GLU A 153 -9.16 -16.27 -16.34
C GLU A 153 -9.52 -15.08 -15.43
N ILE A 154 -8.95 -13.93 -15.76
CA ILE A 154 -9.11 -12.68 -15.00
C ILE A 154 -9.91 -11.66 -15.82
N ASN A 155 -10.86 -11.02 -15.15
CA ASN A 155 -11.69 -9.95 -15.70
C ASN A 155 -12.05 -8.96 -14.58
N LEU A 156 -12.78 -7.93 -14.92
CA LEU A 156 -13.12 -6.88 -13.97
C LEU A 156 -13.98 -7.37 -12.80
N ASP A 157 -14.79 -8.42 -12.97
CA ASP A 157 -15.65 -8.93 -11.91
C ASP A 157 -14.86 -9.72 -10.86
N ASN A 158 -13.86 -10.48 -11.28
CA ASN A 158 -13.10 -11.39 -10.41
C ASN A 158 -11.69 -10.90 -10.07
N ILE A 159 -11.30 -9.69 -10.47
CA ILE A 159 -9.92 -9.19 -10.32
C ILE A 159 -9.42 -9.22 -8.87
N VAL A 160 -10.26 -8.91 -7.89
CA VAL A 160 -9.92 -8.94 -6.46
C VAL A 160 -9.75 -10.38 -5.98
N ASP A 161 -10.63 -11.28 -6.41
CA ASP A 161 -10.56 -12.69 -6.05
C ASP A 161 -9.31 -13.35 -6.60
N VAL A 162 -9.00 -13.11 -7.88
CA VAL A 162 -7.77 -13.64 -8.53
C VAL A 162 -6.53 -13.06 -7.89
N ALA A 163 -6.49 -11.76 -7.58
CA ALA A 163 -5.36 -11.16 -6.87
C ALA A 163 -5.13 -11.81 -5.51
N ASN A 164 -6.19 -12.01 -4.73
CA ASN A 164 -6.10 -12.67 -3.43
C ASN A 164 -5.79 -14.16 -3.53
N GLN A 165 -6.20 -14.83 -4.60
CA GLN A 165 -5.84 -16.23 -4.84
C GLN A 165 -4.33 -16.35 -5.10
N LEU A 166 -3.76 -15.54 -6.00
CA LEU A 166 -2.32 -15.48 -6.26
C LEU A 166 -1.52 -15.17 -4.99
N PHE A 167 -2.03 -14.25 -4.16
CA PHE A 167 -1.43 -13.96 -2.86
C PHE A 167 -1.40 -15.20 -1.96
N LYS A 168 -2.50 -15.92 -1.83
CA LYS A 168 -2.59 -17.14 -1.00
C LYS A 168 -1.71 -18.27 -1.49
N GLU A 169 -1.44 -18.34 -2.76
CA GLU A 169 -0.51 -19.31 -3.35
C GLU A 169 0.96 -19.02 -3.00
N LYS A 170 1.23 -17.90 -2.34
CA LYS A 170 2.57 -17.46 -1.93
C LYS A 170 3.57 -17.35 -3.09
N ASN A 171 3.07 -17.04 -4.26
CA ASN A 171 3.90 -16.78 -5.42
C ASN A 171 4.19 -15.28 -5.51
N SER A 172 5.42 -14.86 -5.25
CA SER A 172 5.79 -13.44 -5.27
C SER A 172 5.79 -12.83 -6.66
N MET A 173 5.79 -13.63 -7.72
CA MET A 173 5.98 -13.14 -9.09
C MET A 173 4.89 -12.17 -9.56
N PHE A 174 3.65 -12.30 -9.07
CA PHE A 174 2.55 -11.43 -9.48
C PHE A 174 2.67 -9.97 -8.96
N ILE A 175 3.54 -9.72 -7.98
CA ILE A 175 3.80 -8.39 -7.41
C ILE A 175 4.99 -7.68 -8.03
N TYR A 176 5.78 -8.36 -8.87
CA TYR A 176 6.73 -7.70 -9.75
C TYR A 176 6.02 -7.05 -10.93
N ASN A 177 6.67 -6.10 -11.58
CA ASN A 177 6.34 -5.76 -12.96
C ASN A 177 6.70 -6.95 -13.82
N LEU A 178 5.71 -7.63 -14.40
CA LEU A 178 5.95 -8.88 -15.10
C LEU A 178 6.85 -8.72 -16.33
N GLY A 179 6.81 -7.55 -17.00
CA GLY A 179 7.74 -7.20 -18.05
C GLY A 179 9.20 -7.03 -17.61
N ASP A 180 9.45 -6.74 -16.35
CA ASP A 180 10.81 -6.64 -15.76
C ASP A 180 11.45 -8.01 -15.52
N ILE A 181 10.67 -9.06 -15.34
CA ILE A 181 11.15 -10.41 -15.02
C ILE A 181 11.95 -10.98 -16.18
N ASP A 182 11.41 -10.88 -17.38
CA ASP A 182 12.03 -11.45 -18.59
C ASP A 182 13.26 -10.69 -19.05
N SER A 183 13.41 -9.44 -18.66
CA SER A 183 14.44 -8.57 -19.22
C SER A 183 15.68 -8.41 -18.36
N ALA A 184 15.74 -8.96 -17.15
CA ALA A 184 16.74 -8.63 -16.14
C ALA A 184 16.91 -7.11 -15.96
N ARG A 185 15.91 -6.34 -16.37
CA ARG A 185 15.90 -4.89 -16.35
C ARG A 185 15.51 -4.45 -14.97
N SER A 186 16.52 -4.11 -14.25
CA SER A 186 16.33 -3.38 -13.00
C SER A 186 15.58 -2.07 -13.27
N ARG A 187 15.23 -1.41 -12.20
CA ARG A 187 14.70 -0.04 -11.96
C ARG A 187 14.72 1.00 -13.13
N TYR A 188 15.08 0.62 -14.32
CA TYR A 188 15.10 1.40 -15.57
C TYR A 188 14.27 0.75 -16.68
N SER A 189 13.45 -0.23 -16.36
CA SER A 189 12.51 -0.78 -17.30
C SER A 189 11.58 0.34 -17.81
N PHE A 190 11.37 0.34 -19.11
CA PHE A 190 10.41 1.24 -19.75
C PHE A 190 8.99 0.70 -19.72
N ASP A 191 8.71 -0.28 -18.85
CA ASP A 191 7.33 -0.72 -18.66
C ASP A 191 6.53 0.44 -18.08
N PRO A 192 5.48 0.87 -18.78
CA PRO A 192 4.75 2.09 -18.43
C PRO A 192 3.82 1.90 -17.25
N TYR A 193 3.83 0.75 -16.58
CA TYR A 193 2.93 0.42 -15.49
C TYR A 193 3.62 -0.42 -14.40
N GLY A 194 3.18 -0.22 -13.17
CA GLY A 194 3.60 -1.01 -12.02
C GLY A 194 2.62 -2.14 -11.68
N SER A 195 3.07 -3.06 -10.84
CA SER A 195 2.22 -4.10 -10.26
C SER A 195 1.25 -3.52 -9.22
N VAL A 196 0.41 -4.39 -8.65
CA VAL A 196 -0.56 -4.06 -7.59
C VAL A 196 0.04 -3.38 -6.35
N VAL A 197 1.35 -3.48 -6.14
CA VAL A 197 2.08 -2.83 -5.04
C VAL A 197 3.10 -1.79 -5.50
N TRP A 198 3.25 -1.56 -6.82
CA TRP A 198 4.28 -0.65 -7.37
C TRP A 198 3.76 0.39 -8.37
N ALA A 199 2.48 0.34 -8.75
CA ALA A 199 1.93 1.29 -9.72
C ALA A 199 1.99 2.72 -9.16
N ASP A 200 2.58 3.65 -9.92
CA ASP A 200 2.64 5.06 -9.54
C ASP A 200 1.35 5.78 -9.91
N VAL A 201 0.92 6.73 -9.10
CA VAL A 201 -0.30 7.50 -9.34
C VAL A 201 -0.32 8.20 -10.70
N SER A 202 0.84 8.52 -11.27
CA SER A 202 0.94 9.12 -12.59
C SER A 202 0.41 8.19 -13.70
N GLU A 203 0.50 6.88 -13.51
CA GLU A 203 -0.05 5.89 -14.46
C GLU A 203 -1.57 6.00 -14.58
N TRP A 204 -2.23 6.49 -13.54
CA TRP A 204 -3.68 6.70 -13.49
C TRP A 204 -4.12 8.05 -14.05
N LEU A 205 -3.20 9.01 -14.15
CA LEU A 205 -3.50 10.37 -14.57
C LEU A 205 -3.30 10.60 -16.06
N TYR A 206 -2.33 9.92 -16.67
CA TYR A 206 -1.95 10.16 -18.06
C TYR A 206 -2.59 9.17 -19.04
N GLU A 207 -3.25 9.69 -20.07
CA GLU A 207 -3.94 8.88 -21.09
C GLU A 207 -3.00 8.05 -21.98
N TYR A 208 -1.73 8.44 -22.11
CA TYR A 208 -0.78 7.73 -22.96
C TYR A 208 -0.30 6.40 -22.38
N THR A 209 -0.57 6.12 -21.11
CA THR A 209 -0.35 4.82 -20.46
C THR A 209 -1.41 3.77 -20.83
N GLY A 210 -2.15 3.97 -21.92
CA GLY A 210 -3.03 2.96 -22.48
C GLY A 210 -4.36 2.74 -21.78
N GLY A 211 -4.75 3.64 -20.87
CA GLY A 211 -6.03 3.52 -20.17
C GLY A 211 -6.01 2.45 -19.09
N GLN A 212 -5.04 2.54 -18.20
CA GLN A 212 -4.87 1.67 -17.03
C GLN A 212 -6.10 1.65 -16.10
N LYS A 213 -6.98 2.63 -16.27
CA LYS A 213 -8.13 2.82 -15.40
C LYS A 213 -9.18 1.74 -15.62
N LEU A 214 -9.67 1.17 -14.53
CA LEU A 214 -10.90 0.38 -14.51
C LEU A 214 -12.14 1.31 -14.52
N THR A 215 -12.07 2.38 -15.33
CA THR A 215 -13.08 3.45 -15.36
C THR A 215 -14.48 2.93 -15.62
N ASN A 216 -15.44 3.48 -14.92
CA ASN A 216 -16.86 3.11 -14.92
C ASN A 216 -17.16 1.73 -14.31
N TYR A 217 -16.17 1.01 -13.80
CA TYR A 217 -16.36 -0.32 -13.23
C TYR A 217 -16.20 -0.35 -11.72
N ALA A 218 -15.16 0.30 -11.24
CA ALA A 218 -14.91 0.46 -9.81
C ALA A 218 -14.17 1.77 -9.54
N PHE A 219 -14.41 2.32 -8.36
CA PHE A 219 -13.60 3.38 -7.81
C PHE A 219 -12.45 2.76 -7.04
N GLN A 220 -11.21 3.11 -7.34
CA GLN A 220 -10.05 2.54 -6.67
C GLN A 220 -9.52 3.47 -5.58
N VAL A 221 -9.17 2.89 -4.43
CA VAL A 221 -8.59 3.59 -3.27
C VAL A 221 -7.26 2.93 -2.95
N PHE A 222 -6.19 3.72 -2.96
CA PHE A 222 -4.83 3.22 -2.74
C PHE A 222 -3.93 4.27 -2.08
N GLY A 223 -2.72 3.85 -1.66
CA GLY A 223 -1.66 4.65 -1.08
C GLY A 223 -0.44 4.76 -1.98
N HIS A 224 0.71 4.24 -1.52
CA HIS A 224 1.98 4.04 -2.22
C HIS A 224 2.67 5.31 -2.73
N THR A 225 2.00 6.09 -3.58
CA THR A 225 2.59 7.33 -4.09
C THR A 225 2.41 8.45 -3.09
N GLN A 226 3.52 8.85 -2.48
CA GLN A 226 3.54 9.86 -1.43
C GLN A 226 3.09 11.23 -1.93
N LEU A 227 2.08 11.78 -1.29
CA LEU A 227 1.54 13.11 -1.55
C LEU A 227 1.88 14.05 -0.37
N ILE A 228 2.20 15.32 -0.67
CA ILE A 228 2.73 16.25 0.36
C ILE A 228 1.62 16.79 1.25
N ASP A 229 0.58 17.38 0.66
CA ASP A 229 -0.39 18.17 1.43
C ASP A 229 -1.81 17.64 1.37
N LYS A 230 -2.22 17.04 0.26
CA LYS A 230 -3.61 16.65 0.01
C LYS A 230 -3.70 15.34 -0.74
N PRO A 231 -4.72 14.53 -0.47
CA PRO A 231 -5.01 13.35 -1.27
C PRO A 231 -5.34 13.75 -2.71
N LEU A 232 -5.03 12.87 -3.63
CA LEU A 232 -5.47 13.02 -5.01
C LEU A 232 -6.76 12.23 -5.20
N ILE A 233 -7.86 12.93 -5.37
CA ILE A 233 -9.17 12.33 -5.59
C ILE A 233 -9.71 12.79 -6.94
N THR A 234 -10.06 11.83 -7.78
CA THR A 234 -10.69 12.05 -9.10
C THR A 234 -12.06 11.38 -9.13
N LYS A 235 -12.68 11.31 -10.30
CA LYS A 235 -13.94 10.56 -10.47
C LYS A 235 -13.77 9.03 -10.38
N ASP A 236 -12.55 8.51 -10.56
CA ASP A 236 -12.25 7.08 -10.70
C ASP A 236 -11.33 6.54 -9.63
N ILE A 237 -10.49 7.39 -9.01
CA ILE A 237 -9.45 6.98 -8.07
C ILE A 237 -9.31 7.93 -6.89
N ALA A 238 -8.80 7.41 -5.77
CA ALA A 238 -8.27 8.16 -4.65
C ALA A 238 -6.91 7.59 -4.24
N CYS A 239 -5.84 8.38 -4.39
CA CYS A 239 -4.54 8.13 -3.79
C CYS A 239 -4.46 8.90 -2.47
N LEU A 240 -4.26 8.19 -1.37
CA LEU A 240 -4.44 8.71 -0.02
C LEU A 240 -3.14 8.79 0.80
N ASP A 241 -1.95 8.47 0.26
CA ASP A 241 -0.70 8.52 1.03
C ASP A 241 -0.27 9.95 1.38
N THR A 242 -0.97 10.52 2.36
CA THR A 242 -0.68 11.82 2.96
C THR A 242 -0.33 11.73 4.44
N ARG A 243 -0.17 10.50 4.98
CA ARG A 243 0.11 10.23 6.41
C ARG A 243 -1.03 10.66 7.35
N ARG A 244 -2.26 10.63 6.87
CA ARG A 244 -3.49 10.95 7.59
C ARG A 244 -4.50 9.84 7.42
N GLY A 245 -5.44 9.74 8.36
CA GLY A 245 -6.59 8.85 8.22
C GLY A 245 -7.71 9.49 7.41
N PHE A 246 -8.50 8.65 6.75
CA PHE A 246 -9.63 9.08 5.94
C PHE A 246 -10.90 8.33 6.34
N LEU A 247 -12.02 8.99 6.13
CA LEU A 247 -13.36 8.41 6.25
C LEU A 247 -13.99 8.34 4.87
N ILE A 248 -14.52 7.18 4.50
CA ILE A 248 -15.48 7.05 3.41
C ILE A 248 -16.85 6.89 4.05
N ASN A 249 -17.74 7.85 3.82
CA ASN A 249 -19.10 7.82 4.36
C ASN A 249 -20.04 6.94 3.52
N ASP A 250 -21.29 6.80 3.95
CA ASP A 250 -22.28 5.97 3.28
C ASP A 250 -22.68 6.48 1.88
N GLU A 251 -22.35 7.71 1.57
CA GLU A 251 -22.54 8.31 0.25
C GLU A 251 -21.33 8.08 -0.67
N GLY A 252 -20.24 7.49 -0.15
CA GLY A 252 -18.99 7.27 -0.87
C GLY A 252 -18.10 8.51 -0.96
N ILE A 253 -18.36 9.52 -0.12
CA ILE A 253 -17.52 10.73 -0.05
C ILE A 253 -16.32 10.45 0.86
N ILE A 254 -15.14 10.82 0.37
CA ILE A 254 -13.88 10.67 1.10
C ILE A 254 -13.56 11.99 1.81
N CYS A 255 -13.40 11.93 3.14
CA CYS A 255 -13.04 13.05 3.98
C CYS A 255 -11.78 12.74 4.79
N GLU A 256 -10.90 13.71 4.96
CA GLU A 256 -9.82 13.60 5.97
C GLU A 256 -10.43 13.60 7.37
N LEU A 257 -9.82 12.82 8.28
CA LEU A 257 -10.19 12.84 9.69
C LEU A 257 -9.41 13.96 10.39
N ASP A 258 -10.12 15.01 10.81
CA ASP A 258 -9.56 16.29 11.31
C ASP A 258 -8.69 16.15 12.57
N ASP A 259 -8.82 15.05 13.33
CA ASP A 259 -8.11 14.84 14.60
C ASP A 259 -6.76 14.12 14.43
N THR A 260 -6.34 13.83 13.22
CA THR A 260 -5.02 13.24 12.98
C THR A 260 -3.94 14.32 13.08
N PRO A 261 -2.97 14.19 14.01
CA PRO A 261 -1.90 15.17 14.09
C PRO A 261 -1.15 15.20 12.76
N CYS A 262 -1.20 16.34 12.11
CA CYS A 262 -0.34 16.62 10.97
C CYS A 262 1.10 16.59 11.48
N ILE A 263 1.90 15.62 11.06
CA ILE A 263 3.33 15.62 11.38
C ILE A 263 3.94 16.80 10.60
N SER A 264 4.00 17.95 11.28
CA SER A 264 4.68 19.13 10.77
C SER A 264 6.17 18.84 10.72
N GLY A 265 6.74 18.70 9.53
CA GLY A 265 8.18 18.50 9.41
C GLY A 265 8.71 18.13 8.03
N LEU A 266 7.85 17.92 7.06
CA LEU A 266 8.29 17.60 5.71
C LEU A 266 8.14 18.81 4.76
N LYS A 267 8.97 19.82 4.99
CA LYS A 267 9.39 20.70 3.90
C LYS A 267 10.54 19.99 3.20
N GLY A 268 10.33 19.48 1.99
CA GLY A 268 11.47 19.19 1.14
C GLY A 268 11.51 17.89 0.33
N ILE A 269 10.54 16.99 0.40
CA ILE A 269 10.48 15.94 -0.62
C ILE A 269 9.61 16.47 -1.76
N LYS A 270 10.24 17.05 -2.78
CA LYS A 270 9.56 17.28 -4.05
C LYS A 270 9.19 15.91 -4.60
N PRO A 271 7.97 15.73 -5.12
CA PRO A 271 7.68 14.56 -5.92
C PRO A 271 8.74 14.52 -7.00
N SER A 272 9.48 13.42 -7.07
CA SER A 272 10.38 13.19 -8.18
C SER A 272 9.50 12.92 -9.40
N PHE A 273 9.02 13.98 -10.03
CA PHE A 273 8.60 13.91 -11.42
C PHE A 273 9.87 13.63 -12.21
N VAL A 274 10.18 12.37 -12.41
CA VAL A 274 11.21 11.94 -13.33
C VAL A 274 10.71 12.34 -14.71
N ARG A 275 11.51 13.18 -15.38
CA ARG A 275 11.36 13.55 -16.77
C ARG A 275 11.46 12.35 -17.69
#